data_b2e56b512215cb065664576b52a45981
#
_entry.id   b2e56b512215cb065664576b52a45981
#
_cell.length_a   1.000
_cell.length_b   1.000
_cell.length_c   1.000
_cell.angle_alpha   90.00
_cell.angle_beta   90.00
_cell.angle_gamma   90.00
#
_symmetry.space_group_name_H-M   'P 1'
#
loop_
_entity.id
_entity.type
_entity.pdbx_description
1 polymer ?
#
loop_
_entity_poly.entity_id
_entity_poly.type
_entity_poly.pdbx_seq_one_letter_code
_entity_poly.pdbx_strand_id
1 'polypeptide(L)'
;GPATVASLMEDVRGAWKRGVCPVCGGEPDFACITTIGDRLLICGRCQTRWPTEQYACPFCGENEKQRITSFATPDGTYRVTACQSCLRYLKTLDGRRAGRQVMPVVDTIATLPLDAVVMQRGFSNG
;
A
#
# COMPACT_ATOMS: atom_id res chain seq x y z
N GLY A 1 15.04 -7.09 -27.57
CA GLY A 1 14.65 -8.47 -27.29
C GLY A 1 13.84 -8.57 -26.00
N PRO A 2 13.32 -9.75 -25.66
CA PRO A 2 12.50 -9.89 -24.43
C PRO A 2 13.24 -9.51 -23.16
N ALA A 3 14.53 -9.80 -23.05
CA ALA A 3 15.32 -9.43 -21.88
C ALA A 3 15.41 -7.90 -21.73
N THR A 4 15.51 -7.17 -22.84
CA THR A 4 15.53 -5.72 -22.83
C THR A 4 14.21 -5.14 -22.33
N VAL A 5 13.09 -5.72 -22.77
CA VAL A 5 11.77 -5.29 -22.31
C VAL A 5 11.61 -5.52 -20.80
N ALA A 6 12.05 -6.68 -20.31
CA ALA A 6 11.99 -6.98 -18.87
C ALA A 6 12.85 -6.00 -18.06
N SER A 7 14.05 -5.67 -18.56
CA SER A 7 14.93 -4.69 -17.89
C SER A 7 14.30 -3.30 -17.86
N LEU A 8 13.64 -2.87 -18.93
CA LEU A 8 12.94 -1.59 -18.97
C LEU A 8 11.80 -1.53 -17.97
N MET A 9 11.05 -2.63 -17.82
CA MET A 9 9.96 -2.69 -16.85
C MET A 9 10.49 -2.61 -15.41
N GLU A 10 11.61 -3.26 -15.13
CA GLU A 10 12.24 -3.17 -13.81
C GLU A 10 12.72 -1.75 -13.52
N ASP A 11 13.35 -1.10 -14.51
CA ASP A 11 13.81 0.28 -14.36
C ASP A 11 12.64 1.23 -14.14
N VAL A 12 11.56 1.06 -14.88
CA VAL A 12 10.35 1.88 -14.72
C VAL A 12 9.77 1.70 -13.32
N ARG A 13 9.66 0.47 -12.84
CA ARG A 13 9.13 0.20 -11.49
C ARG A 13 10.04 0.76 -10.41
N GLY A 14 11.37 0.64 -10.57
CA GLY A 14 12.33 1.16 -9.61
C GLY A 14 12.32 2.69 -9.53
N ALA A 15 12.07 3.37 -10.65
CA ALA A 15 11.98 4.82 -10.72
C ALA A 15 10.57 5.35 -10.46
N TRP A 16 9.56 4.47 -10.44
CA TRP A 16 8.16 4.85 -10.34
C TRP A 16 7.80 5.16 -8.88
N LYS A 17 7.50 6.43 -8.60
CA LYS A 17 7.15 6.89 -7.26
C LYS A 17 5.73 7.41 -7.16
N ARG A 18 4.92 7.18 -8.17
CA ARG A 18 3.53 7.63 -8.19
C ARG A 18 2.64 6.63 -7.46
N GLY A 19 1.49 7.11 -7.00
CA GLY A 19 0.52 6.28 -6.30
C GLY A 19 -0.35 5.43 -7.21
N VAL A 20 -0.06 5.36 -8.52
CA VAL A 20 -0.82 4.54 -9.48
C VAL A 20 0.06 3.44 -10.04
N CYS A 21 -0.56 2.35 -10.46
CA CYS A 21 0.15 1.20 -10.99
C CYS A 21 0.94 1.56 -12.25
N PRO A 22 2.22 1.19 -12.33
CA PRO A 22 3.03 1.47 -13.53
C PRO A 22 2.64 0.62 -14.73
N VAL A 23 1.85 -0.43 -14.54
CA VAL A 23 1.44 -1.34 -15.62
C VAL A 23 0.08 -0.99 -16.19
N CYS A 24 -0.95 -0.84 -15.34
CA CYS A 24 -2.31 -0.62 -15.79
C CYS A 24 -2.91 0.74 -15.39
N GLY A 25 -2.20 1.54 -14.59
CA GLY A 25 -2.69 2.83 -14.13
C GLY A 25 -3.73 2.74 -13.01
N GLY A 26 -4.02 1.55 -12.50
CA GLY A 26 -4.98 1.37 -11.42
C GLY A 26 -4.48 1.89 -10.09
N GLU A 27 -5.38 2.09 -9.14
CA GLU A 27 -5.01 2.53 -7.81
C GLU A 27 -4.67 1.34 -6.91
N PRO A 28 -3.80 1.53 -5.90
CA PRO A 28 -3.52 0.47 -4.94
C PRO A 28 -4.74 0.24 -4.04
N ASP A 29 -5.01 -1.01 -3.72
CA ASP A 29 -6.03 -1.39 -2.73
C ASP A 29 -5.43 -2.01 -1.49
N PHE A 30 -4.16 -2.33 -1.50
CA PHE A 30 -3.44 -2.89 -0.38
C PHE A 30 -1.96 -2.53 -0.50
N ALA A 31 -1.25 -2.63 0.62
CA ALA A 31 0.20 -2.42 0.64
C ALA A 31 0.84 -3.48 1.52
N CYS A 32 2.14 -3.65 1.39
CA CYS A 32 2.89 -4.54 2.27
C CYS A 32 4.25 -3.93 2.61
N ILE A 33 4.76 -4.31 3.78
CA ILE A 33 6.15 -4.11 4.14
C ILE A 33 6.81 -5.47 4.03
N THR A 34 7.85 -5.58 3.21
CA THR A 34 8.56 -6.84 3.02
C THR A 34 9.32 -7.24 4.29
N THR A 35 9.81 -8.47 4.33
CA THR A 35 10.58 -8.95 5.48
C THR A 35 11.88 -8.18 5.68
N ILE A 36 12.36 -7.47 4.67
CA ILE A 36 13.55 -6.60 4.77
C ILE A 36 13.20 -5.12 4.95
N GLY A 37 11.92 -4.78 5.05
CA GLY A 37 11.49 -3.43 5.40
C GLY A 37 11.09 -2.52 4.24
N ASP A 38 11.05 -3.02 3.01
CA ASP A 38 10.62 -2.24 1.85
C ASP A 38 9.10 -2.14 1.81
N ARG A 39 8.59 -0.95 1.54
CA ARG A 39 7.16 -0.74 1.37
C ARG A 39 6.77 -0.82 -0.09
N LEU A 40 5.80 -1.68 -0.39
CA LEU A 40 5.28 -1.88 -1.74
C LEU A 40 3.78 -1.62 -1.76
N LEU A 41 3.30 -0.96 -2.81
CA LEU A 41 1.88 -0.85 -3.11
C LEU A 41 1.46 -2.01 -4.01
N ILE A 42 0.22 -2.44 -3.89
CA ILE A 42 -0.32 -3.56 -4.68
C ILE A 42 -1.54 -3.06 -5.43
N CYS A 43 -1.52 -3.21 -6.76
CA CYS A 43 -2.61 -2.77 -7.61
C CYS A 43 -3.87 -3.62 -7.36
N GLY A 44 -5.01 -2.96 -7.20
CA GLY A 44 -6.30 -3.63 -7.02
C GLY A 44 -6.82 -4.32 -8.28
N ARG A 45 -6.23 -4.03 -9.44
CA ARG A 45 -6.67 -4.59 -10.72
C ARG A 45 -5.80 -5.76 -11.18
N CYS A 46 -4.49 -5.51 -11.31
CA CYS A 46 -3.57 -6.49 -11.89
C CYS A 46 -2.62 -7.11 -10.88
N GLN A 47 -2.69 -6.70 -9.62
CA GLN A 47 -1.86 -7.19 -8.52
C GLN A 47 -0.36 -6.88 -8.68
N THR A 48 0.01 -6.00 -9.60
CA THR A 48 1.38 -5.52 -9.72
C THR A 48 1.79 -4.82 -8.44
N ARG A 49 3.02 -5.06 -8.00
CA ARG A 49 3.59 -4.42 -6.81
C ARG A 49 4.65 -3.43 -7.24
N TRP A 50 4.67 -2.25 -6.60
CA TRP A 50 5.70 -1.24 -6.88
C TRP A 50 6.08 -0.51 -5.59
N PRO A 51 7.35 -0.03 -5.52
CA PRO A 51 7.82 0.66 -4.32
C PRO A 51 7.17 2.03 -4.15
N THR A 52 7.06 2.47 -2.90
CA THR A 52 6.55 3.79 -2.56
C THR A 52 7.30 4.36 -1.37
N GLU A 53 7.20 5.66 -1.18
CA GLU A 53 7.72 6.31 0.00
C GLU A 53 6.88 5.96 1.22
N GLN A 54 7.56 5.70 2.36
CA GLN A 54 6.89 5.16 3.54
C GLN A 54 5.88 6.13 4.19
N TYR A 55 6.05 7.43 3.99
CA TYR A 55 5.27 8.42 4.69
C TYR A 55 4.39 9.28 3.78
N ALA A 56 4.43 9.04 2.49
CA ALA A 56 3.60 9.80 1.55
C ALA A 56 2.28 9.10 1.29
N CYS A 57 1.21 9.89 1.16
CA CYS A 57 -0.08 9.35 0.74
C CYS A 57 -0.02 8.97 -0.74
N PRO A 58 -0.31 7.72 -1.10
CA PRO A 58 -0.25 7.30 -2.50
C PRO A 58 -1.35 7.90 -3.36
N PHE A 59 -2.41 8.43 -2.76
CA PHE A 59 -3.56 8.96 -3.50
C PHE A 59 -3.44 10.44 -3.82
N CYS A 60 -2.94 11.26 -2.90
CA CYS A 60 -2.85 12.71 -3.11
C CYS A 60 -1.44 13.27 -2.99
N GLY A 61 -0.46 12.46 -2.60
CA GLY A 61 0.93 12.88 -2.47
C GLY A 61 1.26 13.62 -1.19
N GLU A 62 0.35 13.69 -0.23
CA GLU A 62 0.62 14.34 1.05
C GLU A 62 1.79 13.65 1.74
N ASN A 63 2.81 14.42 2.12
CA ASN A 63 4.03 13.88 2.74
C ASN A 63 4.27 14.42 4.16
N GLU A 64 3.37 15.20 4.71
CA GLU A 64 3.49 15.67 6.08
C GLU A 64 2.98 14.61 7.05
N LYS A 65 3.85 14.17 7.97
CA LYS A 65 3.52 13.12 8.94
C LYS A 65 2.31 13.48 9.80
N GLN A 66 2.12 14.75 10.11
CA GLN A 66 1.02 15.22 10.94
C GLN A 66 -0.34 15.01 10.29
N ARG A 67 -0.38 14.90 8.97
CA ARG A 67 -1.61 14.67 8.21
C ARG A 67 -1.83 13.22 7.86
N ILE A 68 -0.89 12.35 8.20
CA ILE A 68 -1.01 10.91 7.99
C ILE A 68 -1.24 10.26 9.34
N THR A 69 -2.42 9.66 9.51
CA THR A 69 -2.79 8.95 10.72
C THR A 69 -2.56 7.46 10.51
N SER A 70 -1.92 6.81 11.47
CA SER A 70 -1.66 5.38 11.41
C SER A 70 -2.42 4.66 12.51
N PHE A 71 -3.06 3.55 12.15
CA PHE A 71 -3.67 2.61 13.08
C PHE A 71 -2.97 1.27 12.91
N ALA A 72 -2.85 0.51 13.98
CA ALA A 72 -2.22 -0.80 13.93
C ALA A 72 -2.96 -1.78 14.80
N THR A 73 -2.93 -3.07 14.42
CA THR A 73 -3.40 -4.14 15.30
C THR A 73 -2.46 -4.26 16.50
N PRO A 74 -2.94 -4.82 17.63
CA PRO A 74 -2.09 -4.93 18.84
C PRO A 74 -0.78 -5.67 18.62
N ASP A 75 -0.75 -6.66 17.73
CA ASP A 75 0.45 -7.41 17.39
C ASP A 75 1.32 -6.71 16.32
N GLY A 76 0.82 -5.62 15.71
CA GLY A 76 1.54 -4.89 14.67
C GLY A 76 1.57 -5.56 13.31
N THR A 77 0.84 -6.65 13.12
CA THR A 77 0.82 -7.38 11.84
C THR A 77 0.17 -6.57 10.73
N TYR A 78 -0.95 -5.92 11.03
CA TYR A 78 -1.67 -5.09 10.08
C TYR A 78 -1.65 -3.63 10.51
N ARG A 79 -1.53 -2.75 9.54
CA ARG A 79 -1.57 -1.30 9.75
C ARG A 79 -2.51 -0.66 8.74
N VAL A 80 -3.09 0.46 9.12
CA VAL A 80 -3.86 1.31 8.21
C VAL A 80 -3.23 2.69 8.23
N THR A 81 -2.93 3.21 7.06
CA THR A 81 -2.45 4.58 6.90
C THR A 81 -3.57 5.40 6.28
N ALA A 82 -4.02 6.44 6.99
CA ALA A 82 -5.12 7.29 6.57
C ALA A 82 -4.63 8.72 6.39
N CYS A 83 -5.00 9.34 5.28
CA CYS A 83 -4.62 10.70 4.94
C CYS A 83 -5.72 11.67 5.31
N GLN A 84 -5.40 12.69 6.10
CA GLN A 84 -6.37 13.72 6.49
C GLN A 84 -6.63 14.73 5.38
N SER A 85 -5.76 14.80 4.37
CA SER A 85 -5.94 15.73 3.24
C SER A 85 -6.95 15.23 2.23
N CYS A 86 -6.88 13.95 1.83
CA CYS A 86 -7.82 13.38 0.86
C CYS A 86 -8.87 12.46 1.49
N LEU A 87 -8.77 12.17 2.78
CA LEU A 87 -9.67 11.33 3.55
C LEU A 87 -9.73 9.87 3.04
N ARG A 88 -8.66 9.40 2.41
CA ARG A 88 -8.53 8.01 1.96
C ARG A 88 -7.55 7.26 2.84
N TYR A 89 -7.71 5.96 2.90
CA TYR A 89 -6.84 5.10 3.69
C TYR A 89 -6.36 3.91 2.88
N LEU A 90 -5.27 3.30 3.35
CA LEU A 90 -4.69 2.11 2.72
C LEU A 90 -4.28 1.13 3.81
N LYS A 91 -4.67 -0.13 3.64
CA LYS A 91 -4.30 -1.20 4.57
C LYS A 91 -2.94 -1.77 4.19
N THR A 92 -2.17 -2.17 5.18
CA THR A 92 -0.80 -2.67 4.99
C THR A 92 -0.58 -3.91 5.85
N LEU A 93 0.03 -4.94 5.26
CA LEU A 93 0.58 -6.07 6.01
C LEU A 93 2.04 -5.78 6.31
N ASP A 94 2.43 -5.83 7.59
CA ASP A 94 3.85 -5.75 7.95
C ASP A 94 4.45 -7.17 7.91
N GLY A 95 5.15 -7.50 6.84
CA GLY A 95 5.75 -8.82 6.64
C GLY A 95 6.81 -9.15 7.67
N ARG A 96 7.43 -8.15 8.29
CA ARG A 96 8.40 -8.38 9.36
C ARG A 96 7.73 -8.94 10.61
N ARG A 97 6.50 -8.49 10.90
CA ARG A 97 5.72 -8.95 12.05
C ARG A 97 5.00 -10.26 11.74
N ALA A 98 4.46 -10.39 10.53
CA ALA A 98 3.73 -11.58 10.11
C ALA A 98 4.66 -12.78 9.89
N GLY A 99 5.93 -12.54 9.59
CA GLY A 99 6.88 -13.60 9.25
C GLY A 99 6.56 -14.29 7.93
N ARG A 100 5.83 -13.62 7.04
CA ARG A 100 5.42 -14.17 5.74
C ARG A 100 5.20 -13.06 4.74
N GLN A 101 5.10 -13.45 3.48
CA GLN A 101 4.74 -12.52 2.40
C GLN A 101 3.23 -12.22 2.43
N VAL A 102 2.87 -11.08 1.85
CA VAL A 102 1.47 -10.69 1.70
C VAL A 102 0.73 -11.68 0.80
N MET A 103 -0.51 -12.00 1.19
CA MET A 103 -1.46 -12.75 0.37
C MET A 103 -2.69 -11.84 0.19
N PRO A 104 -2.77 -11.08 -0.92
CA PRO A 104 -3.73 -9.97 -1.02
C PRO A 104 -5.17 -10.35 -0.72
N VAL A 105 -5.65 -11.46 -1.25
CA VAL A 105 -7.04 -11.89 -1.02
C VAL A 105 -7.26 -12.23 0.46
N VAL A 106 -6.36 -13.02 1.04
CA VAL A 106 -6.48 -13.43 2.45
C VAL A 106 -6.37 -12.23 3.37
N ASP A 107 -5.37 -11.38 3.14
CA ASP A 107 -5.12 -10.24 4.00
C ASP A 107 -6.20 -9.17 3.89
N THR A 108 -6.81 -9.00 2.72
CA THR A 108 -7.95 -8.11 2.55
C THR A 108 -9.13 -8.56 3.40
N ILE A 109 -9.43 -9.86 3.38
CA ILE A 109 -10.53 -10.41 4.19
C ILE A 109 -10.21 -10.30 5.68
N ALA A 110 -8.99 -10.63 6.07
CA ALA A 110 -8.58 -10.59 7.48
C ALA A 110 -8.63 -9.17 8.06
N THR A 111 -8.56 -8.13 7.24
CA THR A 111 -8.56 -6.74 7.68
C THR A 111 -9.89 -6.04 7.52
N LEU A 112 -10.98 -6.74 7.19
CA LEU A 112 -12.30 -6.13 7.09
C LEU A 112 -12.74 -5.42 8.39
N PRO A 113 -12.46 -5.94 9.59
CA PRO A 113 -12.77 -5.20 10.81
C PRO A 113 -12.05 -3.85 10.91
N LEU A 114 -10.83 -3.74 10.36
CA LEU A 114 -10.12 -2.48 10.32
C LEU A 114 -10.80 -1.47 9.39
N ASP A 115 -11.33 -1.94 8.27
CA ASP A 115 -12.12 -1.08 7.36
C ASP A 115 -13.26 -0.41 8.12
N ALA A 116 -14.00 -1.18 8.90
CA ALA A 116 -15.14 -0.66 9.65
C ALA A 116 -14.71 0.44 10.63
N VAL A 117 -13.61 0.23 11.37
CA VAL A 117 -13.09 1.20 12.33
C VAL A 117 -12.68 2.50 11.63
N VAL A 118 -11.94 2.39 10.54
CA VAL A 118 -11.39 3.55 9.83
C VAL A 118 -12.51 4.34 9.14
N MET A 119 -13.50 3.64 8.57
CA MET A 119 -14.66 4.28 7.95
C MET A 119 -15.51 5.05 8.96
N GLN A 120 -15.64 4.54 10.19
CA GLN A 120 -16.32 5.26 11.26
C GLN A 120 -15.63 6.56 11.65
N ARG A 121 -14.34 6.68 11.36
CA ARG A 121 -13.56 7.89 11.61
C ARG A 121 -13.57 8.88 10.45
N GLY A 122 -14.34 8.61 9.40
CA GLY A 122 -14.53 9.52 8.29
C GLY A 122 -13.62 9.28 7.09
N PHE A 123 -12.85 8.21 7.07
CA PHE A 123 -12.01 7.87 5.93
C PHE A 123 -12.72 6.89 4.99
N SER A 124 -12.32 6.88 3.73
CA SER A 124 -12.90 5.98 2.74
C SER A 124 -11.80 5.32 1.91
N ASN A 125 -12.13 4.17 1.34
CA ASN A 125 -11.21 3.44 0.47
C ASN A 125 -11.34 3.85 -1.01
N GLY A 126 -11.88 4.98 -1.23
CA GLY A 126 -12.12 5.49 -2.58
C GLY A 126 -13.55 5.86 -2.75
#